data_7f7dc7131f405bf32017adb471bbc547
#
_entry.id   7f7dc7131f405bf32017adb471bbc547
#
_cell.length_a   1.000
_cell.length_b   1.000
_cell.length_c   1.000
_cell.angle_alpha   90.00
_cell.angle_beta   90.00
_cell.angle_gamma   90.00
#
_symmetry.space_group_name_H-M   'P 1'
#
loop_
_entity.id
_entity.type
_entity.pdbx_description
1 polymer ?
#
loop_
_entity_poly.entity_id
_entity_poly.type
_entity_poly.pdbx_seq_one_letter_code
_entity_poly.pdbx_strand_id
1 'polypeptide(L)'
;MSSVATVRSQSLDTGLVATLRAHGRTGSLLGVIVLWVVVWAVTRGTMTLEIGGAQITDAHAWFRTRATEIEAAASAGTSPVFVATTAIADALDWVVGSLQRLFTVPAFPRPLPQVGWAGILASAAWVSFAVAGLRISLLVVATFLGFGLLGVWEDSVDLLIITNVSVLLAVVVGIPLGIWMAHSKAVSSILTPVLDVMQTMPSFSYLLPVAIMFGIGSAAAVVVIVIYATPPVVRITAHGVSSVSATTLEATSSVSYTHLTLPTICSV
;
A
#
# COMPACT_ATOMS: atom_id res chain seq x y z
N MET A 1 -0.12 -42.45 51.59
CA MET A 1 1.21 -41.80 51.41
C MET A 1 1.79 -41.93 49.95
N SER A 2 1.03 -42.36 48.95
CA SER A 2 1.51 -42.58 47.59
C SER A 2 1.26 -41.44 46.56
N SER A 3 0.40 -40.47 46.88
CA SER A 3 0.03 -39.39 45.92
C SER A 3 0.98 -38.18 45.89
N VAL A 4 1.75 -37.97 46.96
CA VAL A 4 2.70 -36.84 47.09
C VAL A 4 4.02 -37.10 46.30
N ALA A 5 4.40 -38.36 46.20
CA ALA A 5 5.63 -38.73 45.46
C ALA A 5 5.50 -38.59 43.93
N THR A 6 4.30 -38.85 43.36
CA THR A 6 4.05 -38.76 41.93
C THR A 6 3.94 -37.31 41.41
N VAL A 7 3.43 -36.39 42.23
CA VAL A 7 3.35 -34.94 41.85
C VAL A 7 4.75 -34.32 41.88
N ARG A 8 5.63 -34.78 42.77
CA ARG A 8 7.00 -34.23 42.87
C ARG A 8 7.92 -34.70 41.74
N SER A 9 7.70 -35.90 41.18
CA SER A 9 8.47 -36.37 40.04
C SER A 9 8.09 -35.69 38.74
N GLN A 10 6.79 -35.40 38.52
CA GLN A 10 6.36 -34.71 37.34
C GLN A 10 6.78 -33.23 37.29
N SER A 11 6.90 -32.56 38.42
CA SER A 11 7.38 -31.18 38.48
C SER A 11 8.89 -31.05 38.26
N LEU A 12 9.66 -32.07 38.62
CA LEU A 12 11.11 -32.12 38.36
C LEU A 12 11.43 -32.40 36.88
N ASP A 13 10.66 -33.28 36.25
CA ASP A 13 10.85 -33.62 34.82
C ASP A 13 10.51 -32.43 33.91
N THR A 14 9.44 -31.68 34.21
CA THR A 14 9.09 -30.47 33.42
C THR A 14 10.12 -29.36 33.58
N GLY A 15 10.68 -29.20 34.76
CA GLY A 15 11.78 -28.23 35.02
C GLY A 15 13.06 -28.59 34.29
N LEU A 16 13.45 -29.87 34.30
CA LEU A 16 14.65 -30.38 33.64
C LEU A 16 14.56 -30.28 32.11
N VAL A 17 13.41 -30.64 31.53
CA VAL A 17 13.16 -30.49 30.08
C VAL A 17 13.15 -29.02 29.67
N ALA A 18 12.61 -28.13 30.49
CA ALA A 18 12.62 -26.67 30.20
C ALA A 18 14.05 -26.11 30.28
N THR A 19 14.86 -26.52 31.25
CA THR A 19 16.25 -26.07 31.33
C THR A 19 17.12 -26.66 30.22
N LEU A 20 16.92 -27.92 29.83
CA LEU A 20 17.63 -28.53 28.68
C LEU A 20 17.23 -27.86 27.35
N ARG A 21 15.96 -27.47 27.17
CA ARG A 21 15.53 -26.68 26.00
C ARG A 21 16.11 -25.26 25.98
N ALA A 22 16.22 -24.63 27.14
CA ALA A 22 16.84 -23.31 27.25
C ALA A 22 18.35 -23.37 26.94
N HIS A 23 19.06 -24.39 27.47
CA HIS A 23 20.48 -24.62 27.16
C HIS A 23 20.70 -25.01 25.68
N GLY A 24 19.81 -25.79 25.09
CA GLY A 24 19.85 -26.10 23.65
C GLY A 24 19.71 -24.88 22.77
N ARG A 25 18.83 -23.94 23.13
CA ARG A 25 18.67 -22.68 22.39
C ARG A 25 19.85 -21.73 22.55
N THR A 26 20.36 -21.57 23.76
CA THR A 26 21.56 -20.74 24.00
C THR A 26 22.79 -21.37 23.38
N GLY A 27 22.93 -22.71 23.43
CA GLY A 27 23.99 -23.45 22.75
C GLY A 27 23.96 -23.31 21.24
N SER A 28 22.75 -23.35 20.62
CA SER A 28 22.60 -23.13 19.18
C SER A 28 22.93 -21.70 18.77
N LEU A 29 22.50 -20.70 19.56
CA LEU A 29 22.86 -19.29 19.30
C LEU A 29 24.37 -19.05 19.41
N LEU A 30 25.01 -19.60 20.44
CA LEU A 30 26.45 -19.54 20.56
C LEU A 30 27.16 -20.26 19.40
N GLY A 31 26.65 -21.41 18.96
CA GLY A 31 27.16 -22.14 17.80
C GLY A 31 27.05 -21.30 16.51
N VAL A 32 25.95 -20.63 16.29
CA VAL A 32 25.75 -19.74 15.14
C VAL A 32 26.69 -18.54 15.20
N ILE A 33 26.86 -17.92 16.38
CA ILE A 33 27.78 -16.78 16.55
C ILE A 33 29.24 -17.24 16.32
N VAL A 34 29.63 -18.38 16.88
CA VAL A 34 30.99 -18.93 16.67
C VAL A 34 31.21 -19.26 15.20
N LEU A 35 30.25 -19.92 14.55
CA LEU A 35 30.33 -20.22 13.13
C LEU A 35 30.43 -18.93 12.29
N TRP A 36 29.65 -17.92 12.61
CA TRP A 36 29.74 -16.62 11.94
C TRP A 36 31.09 -15.94 12.11
N VAL A 37 31.63 -15.94 13.34
CA VAL A 37 32.96 -15.39 13.64
C VAL A 37 34.06 -16.16 12.93
N VAL A 38 33.97 -17.50 12.88
CA VAL A 38 34.95 -18.36 12.17
C VAL A 38 34.86 -18.08 10.65
N VAL A 39 33.68 -18.07 10.08
CA VAL A 39 33.49 -17.73 8.66
C VAL A 39 34.05 -16.35 8.37
N TRP A 40 33.71 -15.36 9.19
CA TRP A 40 34.24 -14.00 9.07
C TRP A 40 35.74 -13.93 9.17
N ALA A 41 36.37 -14.66 10.13
CA ALA A 41 37.83 -14.67 10.32
C ALA A 41 38.55 -15.35 9.16
N VAL A 42 37.97 -16.44 8.62
CA VAL A 42 38.56 -17.20 7.49
C VAL A 42 38.38 -16.44 6.17
N THR A 43 37.23 -15.76 5.99
CA THR A 43 36.96 -15.00 4.78
C THR A 43 37.51 -13.57 4.81
N ARG A 44 37.98 -13.11 5.96
CA ARG A 44 38.57 -11.79 6.12
C ARG A 44 39.86 -11.66 5.31
N GLY A 45 39.79 -10.95 4.19
CA GLY A 45 40.93 -10.66 3.32
C GLY A 45 41.12 -11.62 2.15
N THR A 46 40.32 -12.70 2.02
CA THR A 46 40.46 -13.65 0.90
C THR A 46 39.27 -13.68 -0.05
N MET A 47 38.10 -13.32 0.43
CA MET A 47 36.87 -13.26 -0.32
C MET A 47 36.03 -12.11 0.20
N THR A 48 36.63 -11.01 0.29
CA THR A 48 35.78 -9.86 0.24
C THR A 48 35.10 -9.93 -1.10
N LEU A 49 33.83 -9.84 -1.07
CA LEU A 49 33.06 -9.30 -2.14
C LEU A 49 33.56 -7.85 -2.37
N GLU A 50 34.81 -7.71 -2.77
CA GLU A 50 35.24 -6.58 -3.55
C GLU A 50 34.54 -6.76 -4.90
N ILE A 51 33.26 -6.51 -4.87
CA ILE A 51 32.55 -6.01 -6.03
C ILE A 51 33.15 -4.62 -6.21
N GLY A 52 34.42 -4.59 -6.62
CA GLY A 52 35.05 -3.38 -7.09
C GLY A 52 34.14 -2.85 -8.16
N GLY A 53 33.92 -1.54 -8.23
CA GLY A 53 32.98 -0.90 -9.15
C GLY A 53 33.22 -1.20 -10.63
N ALA A 54 34.20 -2.04 -10.97
CA ALA A 54 34.52 -2.51 -12.32
C ALA A 54 34.26 -4.02 -12.54
N GLN A 55 34.09 -4.82 -11.50
CA GLN A 55 33.84 -6.27 -11.63
C GLN A 55 32.39 -6.61 -11.38
N ILE A 56 31.61 -6.29 -12.33
CA ILE A 56 30.18 -6.51 -12.37
C ILE A 56 29.95 -7.90 -12.94
N THR A 57 29.16 -8.75 -12.26
CA THR A 57 28.71 -10.02 -12.81
C THR A 57 27.96 -9.78 -14.13
N ASP A 58 27.99 -10.73 -15.05
CA ASP A 58 27.28 -10.63 -16.33
C ASP A 58 25.78 -10.28 -16.12
N ALA A 59 25.17 -10.79 -15.04
CA ALA A 59 23.81 -10.45 -14.66
C ALA A 59 23.68 -8.94 -14.32
N HIS A 60 24.59 -8.38 -13.55
CA HIS A 60 24.56 -6.97 -13.21
C HIS A 60 24.82 -6.10 -14.45
N ALA A 61 25.77 -6.48 -15.31
CA ALA A 61 26.05 -5.80 -16.56
C ALA A 61 24.80 -5.80 -17.47
N TRP A 62 24.09 -6.92 -17.55
CA TRP A 62 22.84 -7.04 -18.29
C TRP A 62 21.75 -6.11 -17.73
N PHE A 63 21.51 -6.13 -16.40
CA PHE A 63 20.53 -5.23 -15.77
C PHE A 63 20.88 -3.76 -15.99
N ARG A 64 22.16 -3.41 -15.86
CA ARG A 64 22.62 -2.03 -16.06
C ARG A 64 22.44 -1.56 -17.51
N THR A 65 22.76 -2.41 -18.48
CA THR A 65 22.53 -2.12 -19.90
C THR A 65 21.04 -1.90 -20.17
N ARG A 66 20.17 -2.77 -19.62
CA ARG A 66 18.72 -2.60 -19.77
C ARG A 66 18.19 -1.33 -19.09
N ALA A 67 18.70 -0.99 -17.92
CA ALA A 67 18.34 0.26 -17.24
C ALA A 67 18.73 1.48 -18.10
N THR A 68 19.94 1.52 -18.64
CA THR A 68 20.37 2.63 -19.51
C THR A 68 19.62 2.69 -20.83
N GLU A 69 19.24 1.56 -21.41
CA GLU A 69 18.37 1.52 -22.60
C GLU A 69 16.97 2.08 -22.30
N ILE A 70 16.40 1.74 -21.13
CA ILE A 70 15.10 2.26 -20.68
C ILE A 70 15.18 3.77 -20.43
N GLU A 71 16.22 4.24 -19.75
CA GLU A 71 16.45 5.68 -19.53
C GLU A 71 16.64 6.45 -20.85
N ALA A 72 17.40 5.87 -21.79
CA ALA A 72 17.58 6.47 -23.10
C ALA A 72 16.27 6.49 -23.91
N ALA A 73 15.47 5.43 -23.87
CA ALA A 73 14.16 5.38 -24.51
C ALA A 73 13.16 6.36 -23.86
N ALA A 74 13.24 6.53 -22.54
CA ALA A 74 12.44 7.52 -21.81
C ALA A 74 12.79 8.94 -22.23
N SER A 75 14.08 9.27 -22.27
CA SER A 75 14.56 10.60 -22.67
C SER A 75 14.31 10.91 -24.15
N ALA A 76 14.33 9.89 -25.02
CA ALA A 76 14.05 10.05 -26.45
C ALA A 76 12.55 10.22 -26.74
N GLY A 77 11.65 9.81 -25.86
CA GLY A 77 10.19 9.93 -26.02
C GLY A 77 9.59 9.16 -27.21
N THR A 78 10.38 8.29 -27.86
CA THR A 78 10.00 7.63 -29.11
C THR A 78 9.33 6.27 -28.92
N SER A 79 9.49 5.66 -27.74
CA SER A 79 8.87 4.38 -27.42
C SER A 79 7.35 4.55 -27.20
N PRO A 80 6.50 3.68 -27.77
CA PRO A 80 5.04 3.71 -27.52
C PRO A 80 4.67 3.64 -26.04
N VAL A 81 5.48 2.97 -25.23
CA VAL A 81 5.28 2.87 -23.78
C VAL A 81 5.44 4.24 -23.13
N PHE A 82 6.51 4.98 -23.46
CA PHE A 82 6.73 6.31 -22.90
C PHE A 82 5.72 7.35 -23.41
N VAL A 83 5.29 7.25 -24.66
CA VAL A 83 4.19 8.08 -25.17
C VAL A 83 2.91 7.84 -24.37
N ALA A 84 2.59 6.58 -24.09
CA ALA A 84 1.42 6.23 -23.29
C ALA A 84 1.54 6.70 -21.81
N THR A 85 2.71 6.49 -21.20
CA THR A 85 2.93 6.93 -19.80
C THR A 85 2.92 8.46 -19.69
N THR A 86 3.46 9.19 -20.66
CA THR A 86 3.40 10.65 -20.70
C THR A 86 1.95 11.15 -20.82
N ALA A 87 1.16 10.55 -21.72
CA ALA A 87 -0.24 10.90 -21.86
C ALA A 87 -1.05 10.64 -20.57
N ILE A 88 -0.76 9.54 -19.88
CA ILE A 88 -1.38 9.26 -18.57
C ILE A 88 -0.89 10.27 -17.54
N ALA A 89 0.40 10.59 -17.50
CA ALA A 89 0.96 11.60 -16.60
C ALA A 89 0.29 12.95 -16.79
N ASP A 90 0.19 13.42 -18.04
CA ASP A 90 -0.46 14.69 -18.37
C ASP A 90 -1.94 14.72 -17.92
N ALA A 91 -2.66 13.61 -18.11
CA ALA A 91 -4.05 13.49 -17.66
C ALA A 91 -4.16 13.53 -16.13
N LEU A 92 -3.28 12.83 -15.41
CA LEU A 92 -3.26 12.84 -13.94
C LEU A 92 -2.88 14.23 -13.41
N ASP A 93 -1.86 14.85 -13.98
CA ASP A 93 -1.42 16.19 -13.59
C ASP A 93 -2.49 17.24 -13.91
N TRP A 94 -3.24 17.08 -14.99
CA TRP A 94 -4.39 17.92 -15.28
C TRP A 94 -5.49 17.79 -14.23
N VAL A 95 -5.83 16.55 -13.81
CA VAL A 95 -6.83 16.30 -12.76
C VAL A 95 -6.38 16.89 -11.42
N VAL A 96 -5.17 16.51 -10.97
CA VAL A 96 -4.62 16.97 -9.69
C VAL A 96 -4.45 18.50 -9.72
N GLY A 97 -3.85 19.04 -10.76
CA GLY A 97 -3.64 20.49 -10.92
C GLY A 97 -4.95 21.27 -11.02
N SER A 98 -6.04 20.68 -11.55
CA SER A 98 -7.36 21.31 -11.53
C SER A 98 -7.95 21.40 -10.12
N LEU A 99 -7.76 20.36 -9.30
CA LEU A 99 -8.16 20.36 -7.90
C LEU A 99 -7.27 21.31 -7.08
N GLN A 100 -5.96 21.33 -7.32
CA GLN A 100 -5.07 22.27 -6.66
C GLN A 100 -5.42 23.72 -6.96
N ARG A 101 -5.76 24.06 -8.22
CA ARG A 101 -6.28 25.39 -8.57
C ARG A 101 -7.57 25.75 -7.85
N LEU A 102 -8.39 24.77 -7.51
CA LEU A 102 -9.61 24.98 -6.75
C LEU A 102 -9.34 25.25 -5.26
N PHE A 103 -8.38 24.52 -4.66
CA PHE A 103 -8.22 24.44 -3.21
C PHE A 103 -6.96 25.13 -2.67
N THR A 104 -5.83 25.12 -3.39
CA THR A 104 -4.52 25.57 -2.89
C THR A 104 -3.91 26.70 -3.70
N VAL A 105 -4.06 26.67 -5.02
CA VAL A 105 -3.41 27.66 -5.89
C VAL A 105 -4.26 28.94 -6.01
N PRO A 106 -3.69 30.13 -5.75
CA PRO A 106 -4.41 31.40 -5.92
C PRO A 106 -4.86 31.61 -7.36
N ALA A 107 -6.13 31.97 -7.55
CA ALA A 107 -6.71 32.24 -8.86
C ALA A 107 -6.65 33.74 -9.19
N PHE A 108 -5.86 34.10 -10.21
CA PHE A 108 -5.84 35.50 -10.68
C PHE A 108 -7.24 35.93 -11.18
N PRO A 109 -7.72 37.15 -10.84
CA PRO A 109 -7.06 38.26 -10.16
C PRO A 109 -7.12 38.26 -8.62
N ARG A 110 -7.66 37.19 -8.01
CA ARG A 110 -7.78 37.08 -6.55
C ARG A 110 -6.53 36.44 -5.96
N PRO A 111 -5.98 36.94 -4.84
CA PRO A 111 -4.82 36.34 -4.18
C PRO A 111 -5.17 35.11 -3.32
N LEU A 112 -6.35 34.51 -3.54
CA LEU A 112 -6.87 33.38 -2.77
C LEU A 112 -7.36 32.28 -3.71
N PRO A 113 -7.28 30.99 -3.32
CA PRO A 113 -7.91 29.88 -4.03
C PRO A 113 -9.42 30.08 -4.13
N GLN A 114 -10.08 29.40 -5.09
CA GLN A 114 -11.53 29.52 -5.29
C GLN A 114 -12.32 29.09 -4.05
N VAL A 115 -11.88 28.04 -3.38
CA VAL A 115 -12.49 27.49 -2.16
C VAL A 115 -11.62 27.85 -0.96
N GLY A 116 -11.09 28.86 -0.71
CA GLY A 116 -10.25 29.30 0.39
C GLY A 116 -10.21 28.37 1.64
N TRP A 117 -9.27 28.55 2.51
CA TRP A 117 -9.05 27.70 3.70
C TRP A 117 -10.33 27.48 4.56
N ALA A 118 -11.16 28.51 4.69
CA ALA A 118 -12.42 28.42 5.46
C ALA A 118 -13.44 27.49 4.83
N GLY A 119 -13.51 27.45 3.48
CA GLY A 119 -14.37 26.51 2.77
C GLY A 119 -13.92 25.07 2.90
N ILE A 120 -12.61 24.82 2.86
CA ILE A 120 -12.03 23.49 3.10
C ILE A 120 -12.34 23.04 4.54
N LEU A 121 -12.10 23.91 5.51
CA LEU A 121 -12.37 23.64 6.91
C LEU A 121 -13.85 23.35 7.16
N ALA A 122 -14.74 24.16 6.60
CA ALA A 122 -16.18 23.97 6.76
C ALA A 122 -16.68 22.67 6.11
N SER A 123 -16.19 22.33 4.90
CA SER A 123 -16.54 21.08 4.23
C SER A 123 -16.01 19.85 4.97
N ALA A 124 -14.78 19.89 5.45
CA ALA A 124 -14.18 18.81 6.25
C ALA A 124 -14.94 18.62 7.58
N ALA A 125 -15.29 19.72 8.24
CA ALA A 125 -16.09 19.70 9.46
C ALA A 125 -17.49 19.10 9.22
N TRP A 126 -18.14 19.51 8.14
CA TRP A 126 -19.49 19.02 7.82
C TRP A 126 -19.48 17.53 7.46
N VAL A 127 -18.55 17.09 6.58
CA VAL A 127 -18.44 15.68 6.19
C VAL A 127 -18.13 14.80 7.40
N SER A 128 -17.16 15.20 8.22
CA SER A 128 -16.79 14.43 9.42
C SER A 128 -17.93 14.41 10.46
N PHE A 129 -18.69 15.50 10.58
CA PHE A 129 -19.88 15.54 11.44
C PHE A 129 -20.96 14.59 10.94
N ALA A 130 -21.25 14.60 9.64
CA ALA A 130 -22.28 13.76 9.03
C ALA A 130 -21.97 12.25 9.14
N VAL A 131 -20.70 11.88 9.04
CA VAL A 131 -20.27 10.46 9.05
C VAL A 131 -19.98 9.94 10.46
N ALA A 132 -19.34 10.74 11.30
CA ALA A 132 -18.76 10.28 12.56
C ALA A 132 -19.17 11.10 13.80
N GLY A 133 -20.00 12.13 13.62
CA GLY A 133 -20.53 12.94 14.69
C GLY A 133 -19.59 14.04 15.22
N LEU A 134 -20.08 14.79 16.23
CA LEU A 134 -19.46 16.03 16.70
C LEU A 134 -18.02 15.85 17.21
N ARG A 135 -17.74 14.77 17.94
CA ARG A 135 -16.42 14.57 18.55
C ARG A 135 -15.31 14.45 17.49
N ILE A 136 -15.60 13.70 16.44
CA ILE A 136 -14.66 13.51 15.31
C ILE A 136 -14.56 14.79 14.49
N SER A 137 -15.68 15.49 14.28
CA SER A 137 -15.67 16.78 13.58
C SER A 137 -14.78 17.81 14.29
N LEU A 138 -14.88 17.91 15.62
CA LEU A 138 -14.01 18.80 16.41
C LEU A 138 -12.52 18.42 16.29
N LEU A 139 -12.22 17.12 16.29
CA LEU A 139 -10.85 16.64 16.08
C LEU A 139 -10.33 17.03 14.70
N VAL A 140 -11.13 16.82 13.66
CA VAL A 140 -10.78 17.18 12.27
C VAL A 140 -10.54 18.69 12.15
N VAL A 141 -11.44 19.52 12.71
CA VAL A 141 -11.26 20.98 12.73
C VAL A 141 -9.98 21.38 13.45
N ALA A 142 -9.71 20.80 14.62
CA ALA A 142 -8.49 21.09 15.36
C ALA A 142 -7.22 20.69 14.57
N THR A 143 -7.25 19.56 13.87
CA THR A 143 -6.14 19.10 13.02
C THR A 143 -5.89 20.06 11.87
N PHE A 144 -6.94 20.48 11.14
CA PHE A 144 -6.78 21.41 10.02
C PHE A 144 -6.32 22.80 10.48
N LEU A 145 -6.83 23.27 11.63
CA LEU A 145 -6.31 24.51 12.24
C LEU A 145 -4.84 24.36 12.64
N GLY A 146 -4.44 23.18 13.13
CA GLY A 146 -3.04 22.86 13.40
C GLY A 146 -2.16 22.96 12.16
N PHE A 147 -2.61 22.45 11.01
CA PHE A 147 -1.86 22.59 9.74
C PHE A 147 -1.65 24.07 9.37
N GLY A 148 -2.66 24.91 9.57
CA GLY A 148 -2.56 26.35 9.34
C GLY A 148 -1.58 27.03 10.30
N LEU A 149 -1.65 26.69 11.59
CA LEU A 149 -0.77 27.25 12.62
C LEU A 149 0.70 26.83 12.45
N LEU A 150 0.94 25.62 11.97
CA LEU A 150 2.28 25.09 11.71
C LEU A 150 2.87 25.55 10.35
N GLY A 151 2.07 26.22 9.52
CA GLY A 151 2.51 26.69 8.20
C GLY A 151 2.62 25.60 7.14
N VAL A 152 2.02 24.40 7.36
CA VAL A 152 2.04 23.26 6.43
C VAL A 152 0.68 23.06 5.75
N TRP A 153 -0.12 24.11 5.65
CA TRP A 153 -1.48 24.07 5.09
C TRP A 153 -1.50 23.59 3.64
N GLU A 154 -0.72 24.25 2.78
CA GLU A 154 -0.70 23.97 1.35
C GLU A 154 -0.24 22.52 1.08
N ASP A 155 0.87 22.12 1.67
CA ASP A 155 1.40 20.75 1.54
C ASP A 155 0.40 19.69 2.02
N SER A 156 -0.31 19.97 3.13
CA SER A 156 -1.28 19.04 3.69
C SER A 156 -2.52 18.90 2.80
N VAL A 157 -3.01 20.00 2.22
CA VAL A 157 -4.16 19.95 1.32
C VAL A 157 -3.77 19.32 -0.01
N ASP A 158 -2.59 19.60 -0.54
CA ASP A 158 -2.07 18.97 -1.76
C ASP A 158 -1.91 17.45 -1.58
N LEU A 159 -1.38 17.02 -0.44
CA LEU A 159 -1.29 15.60 -0.11
C LEU A 159 -2.67 14.94 -0.03
N LEU A 160 -3.66 15.63 0.56
CA LEU A 160 -5.04 15.14 0.59
C LEU A 160 -5.63 15.01 -0.81
N ILE A 161 -5.40 15.97 -1.70
CA ILE A 161 -5.87 15.91 -3.09
C ILE A 161 -5.28 14.69 -3.80
N ILE A 162 -3.94 14.53 -3.76
CA ILE A 162 -3.23 13.43 -4.39
C ILE A 162 -3.74 12.08 -3.84
N THR A 163 -3.88 11.98 -2.52
CA THR A 163 -4.36 10.75 -1.86
C THR A 163 -5.80 10.41 -2.28
N ASN A 164 -6.72 11.38 -2.30
CA ASN A 164 -8.10 11.14 -2.69
C ASN A 164 -8.23 10.71 -4.15
N VAL A 165 -7.50 11.37 -5.07
CA VAL A 165 -7.45 10.97 -6.48
C VAL A 165 -6.93 9.55 -6.62
N SER A 166 -5.85 9.23 -5.91
CA SER A 166 -5.23 7.90 -5.95
C SER A 166 -6.16 6.81 -5.41
N VAL A 167 -6.82 7.07 -4.28
CA VAL A 167 -7.78 6.13 -3.67
C VAL A 167 -8.96 5.90 -4.60
N LEU A 168 -9.50 6.95 -5.20
CA LEU A 168 -10.60 6.83 -6.17
C LEU A 168 -10.20 5.95 -7.36
N LEU A 169 -9.02 6.17 -7.92
CA LEU A 169 -8.49 5.34 -9.01
C LEU A 169 -8.25 3.89 -8.57
N ALA A 170 -7.69 3.68 -7.37
CA ALA A 170 -7.48 2.34 -6.82
C ALA A 170 -8.82 1.60 -6.63
N VAL A 171 -9.89 2.29 -6.23
CA VAL A 171 -11.24 1.74 -6.09
C VAL A 171 -11.83 1.41 -7.47
N VAL A 172 -11.72 2.33 -8.44
CA VAL A 172 -12.23 2.14 -9.82
C VAL A 172 -11.56 0.94 -10.49
N VAL A 173 -10.26 0.72 -10.28
CA VAL A 173 -9.52 -0.43 -10.83
C VAL A 173 -9.70 -1.67 -9.96
N GLY A 174 -9.63 -1.53 -8.64
CA GLY A 174 -9.59 -2.64 -7.71
C GLY A 174 -10.93 -3.37 -7.55
N ILE A 175 -12.06 -2.65 -7.61
CA ILE A 175 -13.39 -3.30 -7.51
C ILE A 175 -13.64 -4.25 -8.70
N PRO A 176 -13.51 -3.85 -9.97
CA PRO A 176 -13.69 -4.76 -11.10
C PRO A 176 -12.73 -5.96 -11.05
N LEU A 177 -11.46 -5.73 -10.71
CA LEU A 177 -10.48 -6.81 -10.56
C LEU A 177 -10.85 -7.77 -9.42
N GLY A 178 -11.33 -7.26 -8.30
CA GLY A 178 -11.78 -8.05 -7.15
C GLY A 178 -13.02 -8.90 -7.49
N ILE A 179 -13.99 -8.33 -8.20
CA ILE A 179 -15.16 -9.06 -8.70
C ILE A 179 -14.71 -10.18 -9.65
N TRP A 180 -13.81 -9.88 -10.58
CA TRP A 180 -13.29 -10.89 -11.52
C TRP A 180 -12.53 -12.01 -10.80
N MET A 181 -11.70 -11.65 -9.83
CA MET A 181 -10.98 -12.59 -8.96
C MET A 181 -11.94 -13.51 -8.19
N ALA A 182 -13.06 -12.98 -7.70
CA ALA A 182 -14.07 -13.78 -6.98
C ALA A 182 -14.77 -14.80 -7.87
N HIS A 183 -15.00 -14.51 -9.15
CA HIS A 183 -15.72 -15.37 -10.08
C HIS A 183 -14.84 -16.37 -10.84
N SER A 184 -13.50 -16.21 -10.84
CA SER A 184 -12.59 -17.03 -11.62
C SER A 184 -11.42 -17.55 -10.80
N LYS A 185 -11.36 -18.88 -10.60
CA LYS A 185 -10.23 -19.55 -9.93
C LYS A 185 -8.90 -19.32 -10.65
N ALA A 186 -8.92 -19.29 -12.00
CA ALA A 186 -7.72 -19.02 -12.78
C ALA A 186 -7.20 -17.60 -12.56
N VAL A 187 -8.09 -16.60 -12.56
CA VAL A 187 -7.74 -15.22 -12.25
C VAL A 187 -7.22 -15.09 -10.83
N SER A 188 -7.89 -15.70 -9.87
CA SER A 188 -7.47 -15.72 -8.47
C SER A 188 -6.07 -16.31 -8.29
N SER A 189 -5.76 -17.43 -8.94
CA SER A 189 -4.44 -18.07 -8.83
C SER A 189 -3.30 -17.23 -9.45
N ILE A 190 -3.61 -16.42 -10.46
CA ILE A 190 -2.62 -15.52 -11.09
C ILE A 190 -2.49 -14.21 -10.31
N LEU A 191 -3.61 -13.60 -9.92
CA LEU A 191 -3.58 -12.29 -9.24
C LEU A 191 -3.05 -12.41 -7.81
N THR A 192 -3.33 -13.49 -7.09
CA THR A 192 -2.88 -13.62 -5.68
C THR A 192 -1.38 -13.40 -5.53
N PRO A 193 -0.49 -14.13 -6.23
CA PRO A 193 0.95 -13.91 -6.08
C PRO A 193 1.39 -12.50 -6.53
N VAL A 194 0.75 -11.92 -7.54
CA VAL A 194 1.04 -10.55 -7.98
C VAL A 194 0.70 -9.55 -6.87
N LEU A 195 -0.49 -9.66 -6.29
CA LEU A 195 -0.92 -8.80 -5.17
C LEU A 195 -0.05 -9.01 -3.93
N ASP A 196 0.44 -10.25 -3.68
CA ASP A 196 1.37 -10.55 -2.58
C ASP A 196 2.70 -9.82 -2.78
N VAL A 197 3.28 -9.90 -3.97
CA VAL A 197 4.52 -9.18 -4.30
C VAL A 197 4.32 -7.67 -4.14
N MET A 198 3.21 -7.12 -4.66
CA MET A 198 2.90 -5.69 -4.54
C MET A 198 2.80 -5.23 -3.08
N GLN A 199 2.37 -6.08 -2.15
CA GLN A 199 2.26 -5.72 -0.73
C GLN A 199 3.54 -6.00 0.08
N THR A 200 4.37 -6.93 -0.35
CA THR A 200 5.64 -7.24 0.34
C THR A 200 6.75 -6.25 0.03
N MET A 201 6.71 -5.61 -1.13
CA MET A 201 7.67 -4.57 -1.48
C MET A 201 7.37 -3.27 -0.72
N PRO A 202 8.39 -2.62 -0.12
CA PRO A 202 8.21 -1.30 0.47
C PRO A 202 7.69 -0.30 -0.57
N SER A 203 6.73 0.54 -0.21
CA SER A 203 6.07 1.48 -1.14
C SER A 203 7.06 2.41 -1.86
N PHE A 204 8.11 2.85 -1.18
CA PHE A 204 9.14 3.71 -1.79
C PHE A 204 9.98 3.01 -2.88
N SER A 205 10.01 1.65 -2.90
CA SER A 205 10.70 0.91 -3.96
C SER A 205 10.05 1.08 -5.33
N TYR A 206 8.77 1.43 -5.38
CA TYR A 206 8.07 1.76 -6.62
C TYR A 206 8.37 3.17 -7.12
N LEU A 207 8.84 4.06 -6.24
CA LEU A 207 9.01 5.47 -6.58
C LEU A 207 10.02 5.68 -7.71
N LEU A 208 11.17 5.00 -7.66
CA LEU A 208 12.21 5.16 -8.68
C LEU A 208 11.77 4.71 -10.08
N PRO A 209 11.27 3.47 -10.30
CA PRO A 209 10.80 3.06 -11.62
C PRO A 209 9.61 3.89 -12.11
N VAL A 210 8.70 4.29 -11.22
CA VAL A 210 7.57 5.14 -11.61
C VAL A 210 8.04 6.55 -11.98
N ALA A 211 8.99 7.14 -11.23
CA ALA A 211 9.55 8.45 -11.57
C ALA A 211 10.29 8.46 -12.91
N ILE A 212 10.95 7.36 -13.29
CA ILE A 212 11.56 7.22 -14.61
C ILE A 212 10.51 7.21 -15.74
N MET A 213 9.35 6.57 -15.48
CA MET A 213 8.30 6.39 -16.50
C MET A 213 7.32 7.58 -16.59
N PHE A 214 7.01 8.21 -15.47
CA PHE A 214 5.98 9.26 -15.36
C PHE A 214 6.56 10.65 -15.05
N GLY A 215 7.87 10.75 -14.85
CA GLY A 215 8.51 11.97 -14.38
C GLY A 215 8.40 12.14 -12.85
N ILE A 216 9.00 13.22 -12.35
CA ILE A 216 8.92 13.61 -10.92
C ILE A 216 7.78 14.61 -10.78
N GLY A 217 6.74 14.27 -9.99
CA GLY A 217 5.60 15.15 -9.80
C GLY A 217 4.37 14.43 -9.24
N SER A 218 3.23 15.10 -9.34
CA SER A 218 1.94 14.61 -8.81
C SER A 218 1.50 13.31 -9.48
N ALA A 219 1.71 13.17 -10.81
CA ALA A 219 1.35 11.97 -11.54
C ALA A 219 2.10 10.74 -11.01
N ALA A 220 3.42 10.84 -10.80
CA ALA A 220 4.20 9.74 -10.23
C ALA A 220 3.72 9.37 -8.82
N ALA A 221 3.42 10.37 -7.97
CA ALA A 221 2.88 10.15 -6.63
C ALA A 221 1.54 9.41 -6.68
N VAL A 222 0.61 9.84 -7.55
CA VAL A 222 -0.68 9.17 -7.75
C VAL A 222 -0.49 7.72 -8.17
N VAL A 223 0.37 7.44 -9.15
CA VAL A 223 0.61 6.08 -9.66
C VAL A 223 1.18 5.17 -8.57
N VAL A 224 2.17 5.65 -7.80
CA VAL A 224 2.75 4.86 -6.67
C VAL A 224 1.70 4.53 -5.63
N ILE A 225 0.85 5.50 -5.25
CA ILE A 225 -0.22 5.28 -4.28
C ILE A 225 -1.26 4.29 -4.83
N VAL A 226 -1.63 4.40 -6.11
CA VAL A 226 -2.57 3.46 -6.77
C VAL A 226 -2.01 2.03 -6.75
N ILE A 227 -0.72 1.85 -7.10
CA ILE A 227 -0.07 0.53 -7.05
C ILE A 227 -0.16 -0.06 -5.64
N TYR A 228 0.11 0.74 -4.61
CA TYR A 228 0.11 0.28 -3.22
C TYR A 228 -1.31 0.07 -2.67
N ALA A 229 -2.29 0.90 -3.06
CA ALA A 229 -3.65 0.85 -2.56
C ALA A 229 -4.54 -0.20 -3.27
N THR A 230 -4.22 -0.59 -4.50
CA THR A 230 -5.03 -1.53 -5.28
C THR A 230 -5.13 -2.93 -4.64
N PRO A 231 -4.07 -3.57 -4.13
CA PRO A 231 -4.15 -4.92 -3.58
C PRO A 231 -5.18 -5.09 -2.44
N PRO A 232 -5.22 -4.24 -1.41
CA PRO A 232 -6.24 -4.37 -0.36
C PRO A 232 -7.66 -4.19 -0.91
N VAL A 233 -7.89 -3.26 -1.87
CA VAL A 233 -9.20 -3.06 -2.48
C VAL A 233 -9.65 -4.31 -3.23
N VAL A 234 -8.76 -4.90 -4.05
CA VAL A 234 -9.04 -6.14 -4.79
C VAL A 234 -9.40 -7.28 -3.84
N ARG A 235 -8.61 -7.49 -2.78
CA ARG A 235 -8.81 -8.57 -1.82
C ARG A 235 -10.10 -8.44 -1.02
N ILE A 236 -10.38 -7.24 -0.51
CA ILE A 236 -11.61 -6.97 0.25
C ILE A 236 -12.82 -7.18 -0.65
N THR A 237 -12.77 -6.68 -1.89
CA THR A 237 -13.86 -6.88 -2.86
C THR A 237 -14.05 -8.36 -3.20
N ALA A 238 -12.97 -9.09 -3.50
CA ALA A 238 -13.05 -10.51 -3.82
C ALA A 238 -13.60 -11.32 -2.64
N HIS A 239 -13.16 -11.01 -1.41
CA HIS A 239 -13.68 -11.64 -0.21
C HIS A 239 -15.15 -11.31 0.02
N GLY A 240 -15.55 -10.05 -0.13
CA GLY A 240 -16.94 -9.62 0.00
C GLY A 240 -17.87 -10.34 -0.95
N VAL A 241 -17.49 -10.44 -2.23
CA VAL A 241 -18.27 -11.16 -3.24
C VAL A 241 -18.32 -12.66 -2.95
N SER A 242 -17.21 -13.27 -2.56
CA SER A 242 -17.14 -14.71 -2.26
C SER A 242 -17.85 -15.11 -0.96
N SER A 243 -18.09 -14.19 -0.04
CA SER A 243 -18.71 -14.46 1.25
C SER A 243 -20.25 -14.54 1.22
N VAL A 244 -20.86 -14.20 0.07
CA VAL A 244 -22.31 -14.29 -0.11
C VAL A 244 -22.74 -15.75 -0.02
N SER A 245 -23.66 -16.08 0.91
CA SER A 245 -24.12 -17.43 1.14
C SER A 245 -24.91 -17.99 -0.05
N ALA A 246 -24.75 -19.30 -0.31
CA ALA A 246 -25.50 -19.98 -1.36
C ALA A 246 -27.02 -19.85 -1.17
N THR A 247 -27.49 -19.88 0.08
CA THR A 247 -28.90 -19.69 0.43
C THR A 247 -29.43 -18.31 0.05
N THR A 248 -28.60 -17.27 0.19
CA THR A 248 -28.97 -15.90 -0.25
C THR A 248 -29.05 -15.83 -1.76
N LEU A 249 -28.13 -16.47 -2.48
CA LEU A 249 -28.14 -16.56 -3.94
C LEU A 249 -29.37 -17.33 -4.46
N GLU A 250 -29.71 -18.43 -3.85
CA GLU A 250 -30.92 -19.22 -4.20
C GLU A 250 -32.20 -18.43 -3.90
N ALA A 251 -32.27 -17.76 -2.75
CA ALA A 251 -33.40 -16.91 -2.42
C ALA A 251 -33.59 -15.76 -3.41
N THR A 252 -32.51 -15.10 -3.82
CA THR A 252 -32.55 -14.01 -4.82
C THR A 252 -32.89 -14.51 -6.22
N SER A 253 -32.48 -15.73 -6.59
CA SER A 253 -32.79 -16.33 -7.89
C SER A 253 -34.23 -16.84 -7.98
N SER A 254 -34.84 -17.22 -6.86
CA SER A 254 -36.22 -17.71 -6.77
C SER A 254 -37.25 -16.58 -6.74
N VAL A 255 -36.86 -15.37 -6.27
CA VAL A 255 -37.70 -14.18 -6.28
C VAL A 255 -37.38 -13.38 -7.55
N SER A 256 -38.37 -13.21 -8.43
CA SER A 256 -38.22 -12.38 -9.64
C SER A 256 -37.62 -11.02 -9.27
N TYR A 257 -36.51 -10.64 -9.88
CA TYR A 257 -35.74 -9.41 -9.60
C TYR A 257 -36.52 -8.10 -9.64
N THR A 258 -37.76 -8.10 -10.15
CA THR A 258 -38.63 -6.95 -10.26
C THR A 258 -39.17 -6.42 -8.92
N HIS A 259 -39.00 -7.17 -7.81
CA HIS A 259 -39.49 -6.78 -6.48
C HIS A 259 -38.41 -6.59 -5.43
N LEU A 260 -37.13 -6.79 -5.77
CA LEU A 260 -36.01 -6.42 -4.90
C LEU A 260 -35.60 -4.95 -5.10
N THR A 261 -36.57 -4.06 -5.05
CA THR A 261 -36.27 -2.71 -4.59
C THR A 261 -35.85 -2.85 -3.15
N LEU A 262 -34.61 -2.48 -2.84
CA LEU A 262 -34.09 -2.36 -1.50
C LEU A 262 -35.16 -1.89 -0.52
N PRO A 263 -35.80 -2.77 0.25
CA PRO A 263 -36.54 -2.29 1.36
C PRO A 263 -35.54 -2.21 2.50
N THR A 264 -35.26 -0.97 2.81
CA THR A 264 -35.08 -0.70 4.20
C THR A 264 -33.94 -1.44 4.87
N ILE A 265 -32.81 -0.86 4.80
CA ILE A 265 -32.04 -0.66 6.01
C ILE A 265 -32.96 0.06 7.01
N CYS A 266 -33.85 -0.68 7.58
CA CYS A 266 -34.62 -0.30 8.76
C CYS A 266 -34.90 -1.59 9.50
N SER A 267 -34.12 -1.82 10.45
CA SER A 267 -34.40 -2.39 11.74
C SER A 267 -33.18 -3.03 12.33
N VAL A 268 -32.85 -2.42 13.31
CA VAL A 268 -32.31 -2.65 14.63
C VAL A 268 -30.88 -2.23 14.77
#